data_36a2861944c988a5458ec02591fdfc33
#
_entry.id   36a2861944c988a5458ec02591fdfc33
#
_cell.length_a   1.000
_cell.length_b   1.000
_cell.length_c   1.000
_cell.angle_alpha   90.00
_cell.angle_beta   90.00
_cell.angle_gamma   90.00
#
_symmetry.space_group_name_H-M   'P 1'
#
loop_
_entity.id
_entity.type
_entity.pdbx_description
1 polymer ?
#
loop_
_entity_poly.entity_id
_entity_poly.type
_entity_poly.pdbx_seq_one_letter_code
_entity_poly.pdbx_strand_id
1 'polypeptide(L)'
;MNKTEKALLQLTGRALFGTPADFEPSAVDWSALYHEASNQALSLLIWDTLSDEERGSVPDDVGIRWEQDSFRHIMNNEQLLYEQEQVIQLLTAASIPCVILKGSSSAANYPQPSLRIMGDIDLLVRPEQQMEAVKALQANGYGDVLDEKHHCHMTLHKDEIAVEVHKEPNGLFLDGNSEILGRIRNYFSDAIDRRQFMDGLPVPSDEHQAIILILHKLEHFTTSGLGLRQLCDWAVFVEKKDG
;
A
#
# COMPACT_ATOMS: atom_id res chain seq x y z
N MET A 1 -24.84 -6.90 8.59
CA MET A 1 -23.83 -5.93 9.07
C MET A 1 -24.21 -5.53 10.48
N ASN A 2 -23.32 -5.75 11.44
CA ASN A 2 -23.52 -5.35 12.83
C ASN A 2 -23.21 -3.85 13.02
N LYS A 3 -23.43 -3.31 14.26
CA LYS A 3 -23.21 -1.88 14.55
C LYS A 3 -21.75 -1.46 14.40
N THR A 4 -20.81 -2.31 14.79
CA THR A 4 -19.36 -2.07 14.68
C THR A 4 -18.90 -2.00 13.22
N GLU A 5 -19.33 -2.94 12.38
CA GLU A 5 -19.06 -2.93 10.95
C GLU A 5 -19.64 -1.69 10.27
N LYS A 6 -20.86 -1.27 10.67
CA LYS A 6 -21.48 -0.04 10.16
C LYS A 6 -20.66 1.18 10.56
N ALA A 7 -20.25 1.29 11.83
CA ALA A 7 -19.41 2.39 12.31
C ALA A 7 -18.07 2.44 11.57
N LEU A 8 -17.40 1.30 11.37
CA LEU A 8 -16.16 1.23 10.60
C LEU A 8 -16.31 1.81 9.19
N LEU A 9 -17.34 1.39 8.45
CA LEU A 9 -17.58 1.90 7.09
C LEU A 9 -17.91 3.38 7.06
N GLN A 10 -18.71 3.87 8.01
CA GLN A 10 -19.06 5.29 8.10
C GLN A 10 -17.85 6.16 8.46
N LEU A 11 -17.04 5.71 9.41
CA LEU A 11 -15.79 6.39 9.78
C LEU A 11 -14.78 6.39 8.63
N THR A 12 -14.67 5.28 7.90
CA THR A 12 -13.85 5.20 6.68
C THR A 12 -14.33 6.20 5.63
N GLY A 13 -15.65 6.28 5.38
CA GLY A 13 -16.22 7.25 4.45
C GLY A 13 -15.97 8.70 4.90
N ARG A 14 -16.07 8.99 6.20
CA ARG A 14 -15.77 10.30 6.78
C ARG A 14 -14.29 10.67 6.58
N ALA A 15 -13.40 9.75 6.87
CA ALA A 15 -11.96 9.98 6.76
C ALA A 15 -11.48 10.21 5.32
N LEU A 16 -12.08 9.50 4.36
CA LEU A 16 -11.64 9.55 2.96
C LEU A 16 -12.38 10.60 2.11
N PHE A 17 -13.67 10.82 2.41
CA PHE A 17 -14.56 11.61 1.53
C PHE A 17 -15.31 12.72 2.27
N GLY A 18 -15.06 12.92 3.57
CA GLY A 18 -15.77 13.91 4.38
C GLY A 18 -17.25 13.62 4.57
N THR A 19 -17.71 12.38 4.29
CA THR A 19 -19.12 12.03 4.44
C THR A 19 -19.52 11.97 5.91
N PRO A 20 -20.74 12.40 6.30
CA PRO A 20 -21.19 12.30 7.67
C PRO A 20 -21.19 10.85 8.17
N ALA A 21 -20.69 10.64 9.38
CA ALA A 21 -20.80 9.35 10.08
C ALA A 21 -21.94 9.46 11.11
N ASP A 22 -23.00 8.69 10.90
CA ASP A 22 -24.20 8.66 11.74
C ASP A 22 -24.24 7.34 12.51
N PHE A 23 -23.64 7.36 13.70
CA PHE A 23 -23.67 6.24 14.65
C PHE A 23 -23.73 6.77 16.09
N GLU A 24 -24.25 5.97 17.00
CA GLU A 24 -24.29 6.26 18.43
C GLU A 24 -23.01 5.75 19.09
N PRO A 25 -22.07 6.62 19.57
CA PRO A 25 -20.80 6.18 20.14
C PRO A 25 -20.95 5.22 21.32
N SER A 26 -21.98 5.43 22.17
CA SER A 26 -22.27 4.57 23.33
C SER A 26 -22.74 3.16 22.94
N ALA A 27 -23.14 2.95 21.68
CA ALA A 27 -23.61 1.67 21.16
C ALA A 27 -22.56 0.88 20.38
N VAL A 28 -21.35 1.45 20.23
CA VAL A 28 -20.20 0.82 19.53
C VAL A 28 -19.41 -0.05 20.51
N ASP A 29 -19.10 -1.26 20.10
CA ASP A 29 -18.05 -2.05 20.74
C ASP A 29 -16.69 -1.54 20.23
N TRP A 30 -16.08 -0.63 20.99
CA TRP A 30 -14.82 0.03 20.62
C TRP A 30 -13.63 -0.94 20.53
N SER A 31 -13.63 -1.99 21.37
CA SER A 31 -12.59 -3.02 21.28
C SER A 31 -12.71 -3.81 19.98
N ALA A 32 -13.92 -4.21 19.60
CA ALA A 32 -14.17 -4.88 18.34
C ALA A 32 -13.87 -3.96 17.14
N LEU A 33 -14.21 -2.66 17.22
CA LEU A 33 -13.92 -1.69 16.18
C LEU A 33 -12.40 -1.50 15.98
N TYR A 34 -11.65 -1.38 17.08
CA TYR A 34 -10.19 -1.29 17.01
C TYR A 34 -9.57 -2.53 16.35
N HIS A 35 -10.00 -3.73 16.76
CA HIS A 35 -9.51 -4.98 16.19
C HIS A 35 -9.85 -5.10 14.70
N GLU A 36 -11.08 -4.77 14.32
CA GLU A 36 -11.48 -4.84 12.92
C GLU A 36 -10.74 -3.79 12.08
N ALA A 37 -10.63 -2.54 12.54
CA ALA A 37 -9.85 -1.50 11.88
C ALA A 37 -8.38 -1.91 11.69
N SER A 38 -7.78 -2.57 12.69
CA SER A 38 -6.41 -3.09 12.62
C SER A 38 -6.28 -4.21 11.58
N ASN A 39 -7.21 -5.17 11.58
CA ASN A 39 -7.24 -6.26 10.61
C ASN A 39 -7.38 -5.76 9.16
N GLN A 40 -8.08 -4.64 8.98
CA GLN A 40 -8.28 -3.98 7.68
C GLN A 40 -7.17 -2.97 7.33
N ALA A 41 -6.13 -2.83 8.19
CA ALA A 41 -5.07 -1.83 8.09
C ALA A 41 -5.60 -0.39 7.93
N LEU A 42 -6.66 -0.07 8.67
CA LEU A 42 -7.33 1.24 8.72
C LEU A 42 -7.29 1.88 10.12
N SER A 43 -6.67 1.22 11.11
CA SER A 43 -6.70 1.68 12.51
C SER A 43 -6.21 3.12 12.67
N LEU A 44 -5.10 3.49 12.02
CA LEU A 44 -4.56 4.85 12.05
C LEU A 44 -5.54 5.87 11.45
N LEU A 45 -6.11 5.55 10.29
CA LEU A 45 -7.08 6.40 9.59
C LEU A 45 -8.36 6.62 10.43
N ILE A 46 -8.86 5.55 11.05
CA ILE A 46 -10.07 5.60 11.88
C ILE A 46 -9.81 6.39 13.16
N TRP A 47 -8.69 6.14 13.84
CA TRP A 47 -8.34 6.87 15.07
C TRP A 47 -8.22 8.37 14.85
N ASP A 48 -7.57 8.78 13.76
CA ASP A 48 -7.39 10.19 13.42
C ASP A 48 -8.72 10.92 13.15
N THR A 49 -9.68 10.23 12.52
CA THR A 49 -10.97 10.83 12.16
C THR A 49 -11.98 10.94 13.31
N LEU A 50 -11.70 10.32 14.48
CA LEU A 50 -12.59 10.42 15.64
C LEU A 50 -12.61 11.83 16.21
N SER A 51 -13.82 12.36 16.47
CA SER A 51 -14.00 13.60 17.23
C SER A 51 -13.60 13.41 18.70
N ASP A 52 -13.43 14.53 19.42
CA ASP A 52 -13.11 14.49 20.85
C ASP A 52 -14.21 13.80 21.68
N GLU A 53 -15.48 13.98 21.30
CA GLU A 53 -16.62 13.31 21.93
C GLU A 53 -16.59 11.80 21.70
N GLU A 54 -16.30 11.37 20.47
CA GLU A 54 -16.17 9.96 20.12
C GLU A 54 -14.99 9.32 20.83
N ARG A 55 -13.83 9.99 20.86
CA ARG A 55 -12.64 9.55 21.63
C ARG A 55 -12.96 9.44 23.13
N GLY A 56 -13.71 10.38 23.69
CA GLY A 56 -14.17 10.33 25.08
C GLY A 56 -15.11 9.18 25.40
N SER A 57 -15.67 8.51 24.37
CA SER A 57 -16.51 7.32 24.51
C SER A 57 -15.72 6.00 24.40
N VAL A 58 -14.44 6.05 24.00
CA VAL A 58 -13.56 4.87 23.92
C VAL A 58 -13.08 4.52 25.33
N PRO A 59 -13.18 3.25 25.77
CA PRO A 59 -12.59 2.82 27.04
C PRO A 59 -11.08 3.12 27.11
N ASP A 60 -10.60 3.58 28.27
CA ASP A 60 -9.22 4.06 28.44
C ASP A 60 -8.16 3.05 27.97
N ASP A 61 -8.32 1.76 28.29
CA ASP A 61 -7.39 0.71 27.90
C ASP A 61 -7.35 0.47 26.39
N VAL A 62 -8.47 0.62 25.70
CA VAL A 62 -8.58 0.54 24.24
C VAL A 62 -7.97 1.78 23.60
N GLY A 63 -8.32 2.97 24.12
CA GLY A 63 -7.83 4.25 23.64
C GLY A 63 -6.30 4.35 23.70
N ILE A 64 -5.71 4.01 24.85
CA ILE A 64 -4.25 4.02 25.06
C ILE A 64 -3.57 3.07 24.05
N ARG A 65 -4.10 1.87 23.87
CA ARG A 65 -3.55 0.90 22.91
C ARG A 65 -3.65 1.43 21.47
N TRP A 66 -4.80 1.96 21.10
CA TRP A 66 -5.02 2.48 19.75
C TRP A 66 -4.09 3.65 19.43
N GLU A 67 -3.91 4.57 20.38
CA GLU A 67 -3.00 5.70 20.24
C GLU A 67 -1.53 5.24 20.09
N GLN A 68 -1.09 4.28 20.91
CA GLN A 68 0.25 3.70 20.82
C GLN A 68 0.50 3.01 19.48
N ASP A 69 -0.48 2.26 18.97
CA ASP A 69 -0.39 1.60 17.67
C ASP A 69 -0.41 2.61 16.53
N SER A 70 -1.22 3.66 16.64
CA SER A 70 -1.24 4.76 15.67
C SER A 70 0.11 5.47 15.57
N PHE A 71 0.72 5.78 16.72
CA PHE A 71 2.07 6.36 16.76
C PHE A 71 3.11 5.43 16.12
N ARG A 72 3.05 4.12 16.42
CA ARG A 72 3.95 3.12 15.83
C ARG A 72 3.79 3.07 14.31
N HIS A 73 2.57 3.10 13.79
CA HIS A 73 2.32 3.11 12.34
C HIS A 73 2.85 4.37 11.66
N ILE A 74 2.73 5.54 12.29
CA ILE A 74 3.31 6.78 11.76
C ILE A 74 4.84 6.64 11.67
N MET A 75 5.49 6.19 12.75
CA MET A 75 6.94 6.02 12.76
C MET A 75 7.42 4.99 11.73
N ASN A 76 6.69 3.89 11.59
CA ASN A 76 6.99 2.87 10.57
C ASN A 76 6.81 3.43 9.15
N ASN A 77 5.78 4.22 8.88
CA ASN A 77 5.57 4.86 7.59
C ASN A 77 6.75 5.81 7.26
N GLU A 78 7.18 6.64 8.21
CA GLU A 78 8.31 7.56 8.02
C GLU A 78 9.62 6.80 7.73
N GLN A 79 9.90 5.75 8.49
CA GLN A 79 11.07 4.92 8.27
C GLN A 79 11.03 4.23 6.89
N LEU A 80 9.87 3.73 6.49
CA LEU A 80 9.66 3.10 5.19
C LEU A 80 9.85 4.08 4.04
N LEU A 81 9.33 5.31 4.17
CA LEU A 81 9.52 6.37 3.17
C LEU A 81 11.00 6.77 3.03
N TYR A 82 11.70 6.91 4.16
CA TYR A 82 13.15 7.17 4.14
C TYR A 82 13.91 6.04 3.42
N GLU A 83 13.64 4.78 3.76
CA GLU A 83 14.33 3.64 3.14
C GLU A 83 13.96 3.49 1.66
N GLN A 84 12.72 3.79 1.29
CA GLN A 84 12.29 3.82 -0.12
C GLN A 84 13.10 4.84 -0.93
N GLU A 85 13.37 6.01 -0.37
CA GLU A 85 14.22 7.02 -1.02
C GLU A 85 15.65 6.49 -1.22
N GLN A 86 16.24 5.81 -0.22
CA GLN A 86 17.55 5.18 -0.35
C GLN A 86 17.56 4.14 -1.47
N VAL A 87 16.55 3.27 -1.53
CA VAL A 87 16.41 2.25 -2.60
C VAL A 87 16.37 2.90 -3.96
N ILE A 88 15.56 3.95 -4.15
CA ILE A 88 15.44 4.67 -5.42
C ILE A 88 16.80 5.30 -5.82
N GLN A 89 17.52 5.90 -4.87
CA GLN A 89 18.85 6.50 -5.12
C GLN A 89 19.87 5.44 -5.56
N LEU A 90 19.88 4.28 -4.89
CA LEU A 90 20.78 3.16 -5.24
C LEU A 90 20.52 2.63 -6.65
N LEU A 91 19.25 2.43 -7.00
CA LEU A 91 18.87 1.96 -8.33
C LEU A 91 19.17 3.02 -9.41
N THR A 92 18.96 4.29 -9.09
CA THR A 92 19.32 5.41 -10.00
C THR A 92 20.82 5.46 -10.25
N ALA A 93 21.65 5.31 -9.21
CA ALA A 93 23.10 5.27 -9.33
C ALA A 93 23.59 4.07 -10.17
N ALA A 94 22.87 2.94 -10.11
CA ALA A 94 23.09 1.76 -10.94
C ALA A 94 22.51 1.89 -12.37
N SER A 95 21.89 3.03 -12.72
CA SER A 95 21.19 3.25 -14.00
C SER A 95 20.02 2.28 -14.23
N ILE A 96 19.35 1.87 -13.17
CA ILE A 96 18.18 0.98 -13.19
C ILE A 96 16.92 1.83 -12.94
N PRO A 97 16.14 2.16 -13.99
CA PRO A 97 14.90 2.89 -13.81
C PRO A 97 13.84 2.00 -13.12
N CYS A 98 13.11 2.58 -12.17
CA CYS A 98 12.05 1.89 -11.46
C CYS A 98 10.81 2.77 -11.30
N VAL A 99 9.69 2.16 -10.89
CA VAL A 99 8.49 2.83 -10.39
C VAL A 99 7.99 2.15 -9.12
N ILE A 100 7.42 2.93 -8.21
CA ILE A 100 6.77 2.43 -6.99
C ILE A 100 5.36 1.98 -7.34
N LEU A 101 5.05 0.70 -7.16
CA LEU A 101 3.78 0.11 -7.59
C LEU A 101 2.60 0.47 -6.68
N LYS A 102 2.82 0.43 -5.38
CA LYS A 102 1.81 0.64 -4.32
C LYS A 102 2.44 1.32 -3.09
N GLY A 103 1.88 1.19 -1.91
CA GLY A 103 2.42 1.85 -0.73
C GLY A 103 2.28 3.36 -0.82
N SER A 104 3.39 4.07 -0.98
CA SER A 104 3.44 5.54 -1.05
C SER A 104 2.74 6.10 -2.29
N SER A 105 2.79 5.41 -3.45
CA SER A 105 2.06 5.83 -4.66
C SER A 105 0.53 5.80 -4.46
N SER A 106 0.02 4.83 -3.69
CA SER A 106 -1.40 4.79 -3.31
C SER A 106 -1.71 5.81 -2.22
N ALA A 107 -0.84 5.95 -1.21
CA ALA A 107 -1.01 6.89 -0.11
C ALA A 107 -1.19 8.33 -0.58
N ALA A 108 -0.49 8.72 -1.62
CA ALA A 108 -0.58 10.07 -2.21
C ALA A 108 -1.97 10.43 -2.77
N ASN A 109 -2.86 9.46 -2.94
CA ASN A 109 -4.26 9.72 -3.30
C ASN A 109 -5.18 9.95 -2.08
N TYR A 110 -4.71 9.64 -0.87
CA TYR A 110 -5.47 9.88 0.37
C TYR A 110 -5.48 11.37 0.71
N PRO A 111 -6.54 11.88 1.38
CA PRO A 111 -6.58 13.25 1.88
C PRO A 111 -5.40 13.59 2.79
N GLN A 112 -4.98 12.61 3.59
CA GLN A 112 -3.79 12.66 4.44
C GLN A 112 -2.94 11.41 4.16
N PRO A 113 -1.90 11.51 3.31
CA PRO A 113 -1.07 10.37 2.90
C PRO A 113 -0.42 9.60 4.05
N SER A 114 -0.03 10.29 5.13
CA SER A 114 0.58 9.72 6.33
C SER A 114 -0.31 8.74 7.10
N LEU A 115 -1.63 8.84 6.92
CA LEU A 115 -2.61 7.98 7.61
C LEU A 115 -2.83 6.62 6.91
N ARG A 116 -2.31 6.44 5.70
CA ARG A 116 -2.35 5.14 5.04
C ARG A 116 -1.23 4.25 5.57
N ILE A 117 -1.59 3.18 6.29
CA ILE A 117 -0.62 2.21 6.79
C ILE A 117 0.06 1.49 5.62
N MET A 118 1.40 1.50 5.63
CA MET A 118 2.27 0.83 4.66
C MET A 118 3.00 -0.34 5.34
N GLY A 119 3.39 -1.36 4.57
CA GLY A 119 4.05 -2.56 5.10
C GLY A 119 5.39 -2.87 4.43
N ASP A 120 5.50 -2.59 3.16
CA ASP A 120 6.59 -2.98 2.28
C ASP A 120 6.89 -1.91 1.24
N ILE A 121 8.05 -2.03 0.58
CA ILE A 121 8.43 -1.21 -0.57
C ILE A 121 8.32 -2.08 -1.82
N ASP A 122 7.31 -1.82 -2.63
CA ASP A 122 7.10 -2.51 -3.90
C ASP A 122 7.58 -1.66 -5.05
N LEU A 123 8.55 -2.13 -5.79
CA LEU A 123 9.04 -1.43 -6.97
C LEU A 123 9.10 -2.34 -8.19
N LEU A 124 8.76 -1.80 -9.34
CA LEU A 124 8.87 -2.45 -10.62
C LEU A 124 10.13 -2.00 -11.33
N VAL A 125 10.89 -2.95 -11.83
CA VAL A 125 12.02 -2.75 -12.74
C VAL A 125 11.78 -3.53 -14.03
N ARG A 126 12.57 -3.27 -15.07
CA ARG A 126 12.48 -4.10 -16.28
C ARG A 126 12.85 -5.55 -15.96
N PRO A 127 12.20 -6.54 -16.59
CA PRO A 127 12.46 -7.95 -16.31
C PRO A 127 13.94 -8.33 -16.43
N GLU A 128 14.64 -7.80 -17.43
CA GLU A 128 16.06 -8.04 -17.67
C GLU A 128 16.98 -7.37 -16.64
N GLN A 129 16.50 -6.36 -15.91
CA GLN A 129 17.24 -5.63 -14.89
C GLN A 129 16.96 -6.09 -13.46
N GLN A 130 16.02 -7.01 -13.23
CA GLN A 130 15.65 -7.45 -11.89
C GLN A 130 16.84 -7.98 -11.09
N MET A 131 17.63 -8.88 -11.69
CA MET A 131 18.80 -9.45 -11.02
C MET A 131 19.91 -8.43 -10.78
N GLU A 132 20.03 -7.42 -11.64
CA GLU A 132 20.99 -6.33 -11.45
C GLU A 132 20.54 -5.41 -10.30
N ALA A 133 19.24 -5.13 -10.21
CA ALA A 133 18.64 -4.38 -9.11
C ALA A 133 18.87 -5.09 -7.77
N VAL A 134 18.59 -6.39 -7.71
CA VAL A 134 18.83 -7.21 -6.50
C VAL A 134 20.31 -7.14 -6.08
N LYS A 135 21.25 -7.31 -7.01
CA LYS A 135 22.70 -7.21 -6.71
C LYS A 135 23.10 -5.82 -6.23
N ALA A 136 22.55 -4.76 -6.82
CA ALA A 136 22.82 -3.39 -6.40
C ALA A 136 22.36 -3.15 -4.96
N LEU A 137 21.17 -3.65 -4.60
CA LEU A 137 20.64 -3.57 -3.23
C LEU A 137 21.47 -4.42 -2.25
N GLN A 138 21.82 -5.67 -2.62
CA GLN A 138 22.65 -6.55 -1.78
C GLN A 138 24.03 -5.92 -1.48
N ALA A 139 24.65 -5.27 -2.44
CA ALA A 139 25.92 -4.56 -2.25
C ALA A 139 25.83 -3.40 -1.23
N ASN A 140 24.60 -2.97 -0.89
CA ASN A 140 24.29 -1.89 0.03
C ASN A 140 23.55 -2.34 1.29
N GLY A 141 23.68 -3.62 1.65
CA GLY A 141 23.24 -4.17 2.94
C GLY A 141 21.82 -4.74 2.98
N TYR A 142 21.17 -4.87 1.81
CA TYR A 142 19.90 -5.62 1.74
C TYR A 142 20.22 -7.11 1.62
N GLY A 143 19.79 -7.90 2.60
CA GLY A 143 20.05 -9.33 2.69
C GLY A 143 18.82 -10.19 2.45
N ASP A 144 18.96 -11.48 2.73
CA ASP A 144 17.89 -12.49 2.79
C ASP A 144 16.98 -12.53 1.56
N VAL A 145 17.59 -12.73 0.38
CA VAL A 145 16.82 -12.84 -0.87
C VAL A 145 15.95 -14.10 -0.81
N LEU A 146 14.66 -13.91 -0.70
CA LEU A 146 13.66 -14.98 -0.87
C LEU A 146 13.24 -14.99 -2.34
N ASP A 147 13.73 -16.00 -3.08
CA ASP A 147 13.24 -16.33 -4.43
C ASP A 147 12.07 -17.30 -4.28
N GLU A 148 10.88 -16.81 -4.25
CA GLU A 148 9.70 -17.65 -4.29
C GLU A 148 9.47 -18.09 -5.73
N LYS A 149 9.74 -19.36 -6.03
CA LYS A 149 9.82 -19.99 -7.37
C LYS A 149 8.64 -19.75 -8.32
N HIS A 150 7.58 -19.11 -7.88
CA HIS A 150 6.37 -18.81 -8.63
C HIS A 150 5.96 -17.33 -8.60
N HIS A 151 6.80 -16.45 -8.02
CA HIS A 151 6.45 -15.05 -7.87
C HIS A 151 7.15 -14.16 -8.91
N CYS A 152 6.47 -13.08 -9.24
CA CYS A 152 6.98 -12.06 -10.16
C CYS A 152 8.00 -11.12 -9.50
N HIS A 153 8.29 -11.28 -8.21
CA HIS A 153 9.20 -10.45 -7.44
C HIS A 153 10.28 -11.25 -6.69
N MET A 154 11.29 -10.54 -6.23
CA MET A 154 12.30 -11.01 -5.29
C MET A 154 12.26 -10.10 -4.07
N THR A 155 12.16 -10.68 -2.87
CA THR A 155 12.09 -9.96 -1.61
C THR A 155 13.46 -9.89 -0.95
N LEU A 156 13.89 -8.69 -0.62
CA LEU A 156 15.07 -8.41 0.17
C LEU A 156 14.66 -7.75 1.48
N HIS A 157 15.49 -7.88 2.51
CA HIS A 157 15.27 -7.23 3.79
C HIS A 157 16.47 -6.39 4.19
N LYS A 158 16.18 -5.25 4.82
CA LYS A 158 17.15 -4.48 5.57
C LYS A 158 16.49 -4.06 6.86
N ASP A 159 17.03 -4.55 7.97
CA ASP A 159 16.37 -4.51 9.27
C ASP A 159 14.96 -5.13 9.19
N GLU A 160 13.92 -4.43 9.59
CA GLU A 160 12.53 -4.90 9.54
C GLU A 160 11.80 -4.51 8.24
N ILE A 161 12.48 -3.84 7.29
CA ILE A 161 11.87 -3.37 6.05
C ILE A 161 12.06 -4.39 4.94
N ALA A 162 10.95 -4.80 4.35
CA ALA A 162 10.91 -5.63 3.15
C ALA A 162 10.90 -4.75 1.89
N VAL A 163 11.73 -5.12 0.91
CA VAL A 163 11.80 -4.51 -0.42
C VAL A 163 11.52 -5.58 -1.47
N GLU A 164 10.40 -5.45 -2.17
CA GLU A 164 10.00 -6.35 -3.23
C GLU A 164 10.38 -5.76 -4.60
N VAL A 165 11.32 -6.41 -5.28
CA VAL A 165 11.76 -6.05 -6.63
C VAL A 165 10.97 -6.85 -7.65
N HIS A 166 9.96 -6.25 -8.22
CA HIS A 166 9.07 -6.86 -9.21
C HIS A 166 9.62 -6.71 -10.63
N LYS A 167 9.47 -7.76 -11.43
CA LYS A 167 9.63 -7.73 -12.90
C LYS A 167 8.30 -7.62 -13.64
N GLU A 168 7.21 -7.94 -12.95
CA GLU A 168 5.83 -7.86 -13.40
C GLU A 168 4.96 -7.54 -12.17
N PRO A 169 3.87 -6.77 -12.29
CA PRO A 169 2.93 -6.58 -11.18
C PRO A 169 2.30 -7.91 -10.76
N ASN A 170 1.99 -8.02 -9.48
CA ASN A 170 1.25 -9.14 -8.94
C ASN A 170 -0.14 -9.30 -9.58
N GLY A 171 -0.75 -10.48 -9.47
CA GLY A 171 -2.10 -10.76 -9.98
C GLY A 171 -2.16 -11.24 -11.43
N LEU A 172 -1.02 -11.44 -12.07
CA LEU A 172 -0.96 -12.00 -13.42
C LEU A 172 -0.80 -13.51 -13.37
N PHE A 173 -1.90 -14.24 -13.25
CA PHE A 173 -1.93 -15.72 -13.30
C PHE A 173 -1.93 -16.21 -14.76
N LEU A 174 -0.82 -16.07 -15.45
CA LEU A 174 -0.76 -16.42 -16.86
C LEU A 174 0.13 -17.63 -17.09
N ASP A 175 -0.45 -18.80 -16.96
CA ASP A 175 0.15 -20.03 -17.46
C ASP A 175 0.01 -20.12 -18.97
N GLY A 176 1.14 -20.05 -19.67
CA GLY A 176 1.30 -20.73 -20.95
C GLY A 176 1.02 -19.97 -22.25
N ASN A 177 0.47 -18.75 -22.29
CA ASN A 177 0.33 -18.01 -23.56
C ASN A 177 1.44 -16.97 -23.73
N SER A 178 2.49 -17.33 -24.47
CA SER A 178 3.68 -16.49 -24.69
C SER A 178 3.40 -15.14 -25.35
N GLU A 179 2.37 -15.05 -26.19
CA GLU A 179 2.02 -13.80 -26.87
C GLU A 179 1.34 -12.81 -25.90
N ILE A 180 0.38 -13.28 -25.11
CA ILE A 180 -0.31 -12.44 -24.11
C ILE A 180 0.68 -11.97 -23.06
N LEU A 181 1.52 -12.85 -22.55
CA LEU A 181 2.60 -12.51 -21.59
C LEU A 181 3.54 -11.45 -22.17
N GLY A 182 3.93 -11.58 -23.44
CA GLY A 182 4.78 -10.60 -24.11
C GLY A 182 4.11 -9.21 -24.19
N ARG A 183 2.82 -9.16 -24.51
CA ARG A 183 2.05 -7.89 -24.57
C ARG A 183 1.96 -7.23 -23.18
N ILE A 184 1.72 -8.02 -22.13
CA ILE A 184 1.62 -7.53 -20.76
C ILE A 184 2.98 -7.03 -20.27
N ARG A 185 4.06 -7.76 -20.52
CA ARG A 185 5.42 -7.31 -20.17
C ARG A 185 5.78 -6.00 -20.85
N ASN A 186 5.46 -5.87 -22.13
CA ASN A 186 5.67 -4.62 -22.86
C ASN A 186 4.86 -3.47 -22.26
N TYR A 187 3.61 -3.71 -21.88
CA TYR A 187 2.76 -2.70 -21.24
C TYR A 187 3.37 -2.21 -19.91
N PHE A 188 3.88 -3.12 -19.07
CA PHE A 188 4.48 -2.71 -17.81
C PHE A 188 5.91 -2.18 -17.94
N SER A 189 6.64 -2.57 -18.98
CA SER A 189 7.90 -1.88 -19.35
C SER A 189 7.63 -0.43 -19.77
N ASP A 190 6.51 -0.18 -20.49
CA ASP A 190 6.04 1.17 -20.83
C ASP A 190 5.69 2.00 -19.57
N ALA A 191 5.21 1.37 -18.50
CA ALA A 191 4.97 2.04 -17.22
C ALA A 191 6.24 2.69 -16.63
N ILE A 192 7.39 2.05 -16.82
CA ILE A 192 8.69 2.59 -16.39
C ILE A 192 9.10 3.77 -17.28
N ASP A 193 8.88 3.68 -18.58
CA ASP A 193 9.23 4.74 -19.54
C ASP A 193 8.33 5.98 -19.39
N ARG A 194 7.06 5.76 -19.14
CA ARG A 194 6.02 6.80 -18.97
C ARG A 194 5.79 7.18 -17.50
N ARG A 195 6.74 6.82 -16.60
CA ARG A 195 6.61 7.16 -15.18
C ARG A 195 6.48 8.66 -14.96
N GLN A 196 5.72 8.99 -13.97
CA GLN A 196 5.57 10.35 -13.45
C GLN A 196 6.41 10.50 -12.17
N PHE A 197 6.60 11.73 -11.74
CA PHE A 197 7.24 12.01 -10.46
C PHE A 197 6.25 12.75 -9.56
N MET A 198 6.02 12.21 -8.39
CA MET A 198 5.15 12.76 -7.36
C MET A 198 6.00 12.96 -6.10
N ASP A 199 6.21 14.24 -5.75
CA ASP A 199 7.13 14.62 -4.65
C ASP A 199 8.53 13.99 -4.77
N GLY A 200 9.01 13.85 -6.02
CA GLY A 200 10.31 13.22 -6.32
C GLY A 200 10.29 11.68 -6.45
N LEU A 201 9.20 11.02 -6.11
CA LEU A 201 9.06 9.57 -6.22
C LEU A 201 8.63 9.16 -7.65
N PRO A 202 9.29 8.18 -8.26
CA PRO A 202 8.88 7.63 -9.55
C PRO A 202 7.65 6.76 -9.38
N VAL A 203 6.52 7.18 -9.93
CA VAL A 203 5.23 6.48 -9.86
C VAL A 203 4.71 6.15 -11.25
N PRO A 204 3.87 5.11 -11.42
CA PRO A 204 3.23 4.81 -12.68
C PRO A 204 2.35 5.98 -13.14
N SER A 205 2.13 6.11 -14.46
CA SER A 205 1.06 6.99 -14.95
C SER A 205 -0.30 6.51 -14.42
N ASP A 206 -1.30 7.39 -14.43
CA ASP A 206 -2.63 7.08 -13.91
C ASP A 206 -3.25 5.84 -14.55
N GLU A 207 -3.07 5.66 -15.86
CA GLU A 207 -3.53 4.49 -16.58
C GLU A 207 -2.89 3.19 -16.06
N HIS A 208 -1.56 3.20 -15.87
CA HIS A 208 -0.83 2.05 -15.33
C HIS A 208 -1.19 1.81 -13.87
N GLN A 209 -1.32 2.87 -13.06
CA GLN A 209 -1.70 2.77 -11.66
C GLN A 209 -3.09 2.12 -11.50
N ALA A 210 -4.06 2.50 -12.33
CA ALA A 210 -5.38 1.90 -12.31
C ALA A 210 -5.32 0.37 -12.53
N ILE A 211 -4.56 -0.07 -13.54
CA ILE A 211 -4.42 -1.50 -13.83
C ILE A 211 -3.66 -2.23 -12.71
N ILE A 212 -2.60 -1.65 -12.17
CA ILE A 212 -1.84 -2.21 -11.04
C ILE A 212 -2.75 -2.42 -9.83
N LEU A 213 -3.56 -1.42 -9.47
CA LEU A 213 -4.50 -1.52 -8.35
C LEU A 213 -5.58 -2.60 -8.57
N ILE A 214 -6.04 -2.79 -9.81
CA ILE A 214 -7.01 -3.85 -10.15
C ILE A 214 -6.35 -5.23 -10.03
N LEU A 215 -5.16 -5.40 -10.59
CA LEU A 215 -4.43 -6.67 -10.55
C LEU A 215 -4.09 -7.08 -9.13
N HIS A 216 -3.62 -6.15 -8.31
CA HIS A 216 -3.33 -6.40 -6.90
C HIS A 216 -4.58 -6.82 -6.11
N LYS A 217 -5.74 -6.17 -6.37
CA LYS A 217 -7.02 -6.61 -5.78
C LYS A 217 -7.43 -8.00 -6.24
N LEU A 218 -7.24 -8.31 -7.52
CA LEU A 218 -7.56 -9.63 -8.06
C LEU A 218 -6.71 -10.72 -7.41
N GLU A 219 -5.42 -10.47 -7.21
CA GLU A 219 -4.52 -11.38 -6.50
C GLU A 219 -5.01 -11.64 -5.07
N HIS A 220 -5.24 -10.59 -4.29
CA HIS A 220 -5.77 -10.76 -2.94
C HIS A 220 -7.10 -11.51 -2.91
N PHE A 221 -8.02 -11.17 -3.81
CA PHE A 221 -9.33 -11.84 -3.87
C PHE A 221 -9.19 -13.35 -4.11
N THR A 222 -8.20 -13.79 -4.90
CA THR A 222 -8.02 -15.19 -5.27
C THR A 222 -7.11 -15.97 -4.31
N THR A 223 -6.31 -15.29 -3.47
CA THR A 223 -5.30 -15.94 -2.61
C THR A 223 -5.59 -15.81 -1.12
N SER A 224 -5.67 -14.59 -0.62
CA SER A 224 -5.69 -14.29 0.83
C SER A 224 -6.96 -13.59 1.32
N GLY A 225 -7.84 -13.21 0.41
CA GLY A 225 -9.00 -12.39 0.69
C GLY A 225 -8.73 -10.89 0.50
N LEU A 226 -9.78 -10.15 0.11
CA LEU A 226 -9.71 -8.72 -0.15
C LEU A 226 -10.00 -7.93 1.13
N GLY A 227 -9.04 -7.13 1.58
CA GLY A 227 -9.22 -6.23 2.72
C GLY A 227 -9.84 -4.88 2.31
N LEU A 228 -10.41 -4.18 3.29
CA LEU A 228 -11.05 -2.89 3.06
C LEU A 228 -10.05 -1.83 2.59
N ARG A 229 -8.79 -1.86 3.05
CA ARG A 229 -7.74 -0.95 2.59
C ARG A 229 -7.55 -0.98 1.07
N GLN A 230 -7.57 -2.16 0.44
CA GLN A 230 -7.41 -2.27 -1.02
C GLN A 230 -8.60 -1.66 -1.77
N LEU A 231 -9.80 -1.69 -1.17
CA LEU A 231 -10.97 -1.00 -1.72
C LEU A 231 -10.84 0.52 -1.53
N CYS A 232 -10.33 0.98 -0.39
CA CYS A 232 -10.05 2.39 -0.12
C CYS A 232 -9.03 2.95 -1.12
N ASP A 233 -7.92 2.24 -1.37
CA ASP A 233 -6.90 2.65 -2.35
C ASP A 233 -7.50 2.92 -3.73
N TRP A 234 -8.42 2.06 -4.16
CA TRP A 234 -9.13 2.26 -5.43
C TRP A 234 -10.11 3.42 -5.40
N ALA A 235 -10.89 3.53 -4.32
CA ALA A 235 -11.91 4.56 -4.19
C ALA A 235 -11.29 5.98 -4.20
N VAL A 236 -10.22 6.20 -3.41
CA VAL A 236 -9.53 7.50 -3.38
C VAL A 236 -8.78 7.80 -4.69
N PHE A 237 -8.28 6.76 -5.36
CA PHE A 237 -7.65 6.93 -6.67
C PHE A 237 -8.66 7.44 -7.71
N VAL A 238 -9.85 6.82 -7.79
CA VAL A 238 -10.91 7.24 -8.73
C VAL A 238 -11.40 8.64 -8.40
N GLU A 239 -11.74 8.92 -7.12
CA GLU A 239 -12.23 10.23 -6.67
C GLU A 239 -11.26 11.36 -7.05
N LYS A 240 -9.95 11.14 -6.86
CA LYS A 240 -8.93 12.15 -7.20
C LYS A 240 -8.79 12.40 -8.70
N LYS A 241 -9.21 11.46 -9.55
CA LYS A 241 -9.09 11.59 -11.01
C LYS A 241 -10.36 12.13 -11.67
N ASP A 242 -11.51 12.02 -10.98
CA ASP A 242 -12.79 12.54 -11.47
C ASP A 242 -13.03 14.00 -11.04
N GLY A 243 -12.30 14.52 -10.07
CA GLY A 243 -12.35 15.90 -9.56
C GLY A 243 -11.27 16.79 -10.15
#